data_c79a56ebdaa4e764d3f5227f01df4364
#
_entry.id   c79a56ebdaa4e764d3f5227f01df4364
#
_cell.length_a   1.000
_cell.length_b   1.000
_cell.length_c   1.000
_cell.angle_alpha   90.00
_cell.angle_beta   90.00
_cell.angle_gamma   90.00
#
_symmetry.space_group_name_H-M   'P 1'
#
loop_
_entity.id
_entity.type
_entity.pdbx_description
1 polymer ?
#
loop_
_entity_poly.entity_id
_entity_poly.type
_entity_poly.pdbx_seq_one_letter_code
_entity_poly.pdbx_strand_id
1 'polypeptide(L)'
;MRIGLLIIAAFWFVPASSQTLQIMGSHETFLPFYYGNNLNKGVLVEVINEFTKETGIPSDFYPAARKRQAQDLEEGRANAVFANPLWMPLPDRMHAVGPVLTWRDRVFAQPGKNPDSFDDLEGGICLRRWFVYSDQLKRRIGTDLVRHDAYNAQQMLRMFLRKRCDYVVMNEMTFRFLTLQGEIDPAQYSTELIDAEWPVYLGILETERALIEAAETFFADRTVDVEAMLPKLPPPDRTVSIQLDE
;
A
#
# COMPACT_ATOMS: atom_id res chain seq x y z
N MET A 1 -3.23 -0.10 76.02
CA MET A 1 -2.43 -0.63 74.88
C MET A 1 -3.34 -0.71 73.65
N ARG A 2 -3.18 0.23 72.77
CA ARG A 2 -3.99 0.26 71.52
C ARG A 2 -3.12 -0.27 70.37
N ILE A 3 -3.50 -1.44 69.87
CA ILE A 3 -2.84 -2.07 68.68
C ILE A 3 -3.46 -1.47 67.41
N GLY A 4 -2.68 -0.64 66.76
CA GLY A 4 -3.07 -0.09 65.42
C GLY A 4 -2.86 -1.15 64.33
N LEU A 5 -3.94 -1.52 63.65
CA LEU A 5 -3.92 -2.43 62.51
C LEU A 5 -3.49 -1.65 61.25
N LEU A 6 -2.29 -1.89 60.74
CA LEU A 6 -1.79 -1.33 59.50
C LEU A 6 -2.36 -2.19 58.33
N ILE A 7 -3.33 -1.66 57.57
CA ILE A 7 -3.81 -2.28 56.36
C ILE A 7 -2.84 -1.89 55.22
N ILE A 8 -2.02 -2.82 54.77
CA ILE A 8 -1.18 -2.68 53.58
C ILE A 8 -2.07 -3.00 52.38
N ALA A 9 -2.50 -1.95 51.66
CA ALA A 9 -3.15 -2.09 50.34
C ALA A 9 -2.11 -2.54 49.32
N ALA A 10 -2.10 -3.84 49.01
CA ALA A 10 -1.33 -4.36 47.88
C ALA A 10 -1.97 -3.90 46.56
N PHE A 11 -1.39 -2.90 45.94
CA PHE A 11 -1.71 -2.56 44.54
C PHE A 11 -1.22 -3.71 43.68
N TRP A 12 -2.15 -4.52 43.21
CA TRP A 12 -1.88 -5.50 42.17
C TRP A 12 -1.67 -4.72 40.86
N PHE A 13 -0.40 -4.56 40.48
CA PHE A 13 -0.04 -4.17 39.13
C PHE A 13 -0.45 -5.34 38.20
N VAL A 14 -1.62 -5.26 37.60
CA VAL A 14 -1.95 -6.08 36.45
C VAL A 14 -1.03 -5.57 35.35
N PRO A 15 -0.09 -6.36 34.79
CA PRO A 15 0.66 -5.93 33.65
C PRO A 15 -0.37 -5.68 32.53
N ALA A 16 -0.45 -4.44 32.06
CA ALA A 16 -1.20 -4.14 30.86
C ALA A 16 -0.59 -5.04 29.76
N SER A 17 -1.34 -6.02 29.30
CA SER A 17 -0.96 -6.81 28.13
C SER A 17 -0.70 -5.81 27.02
N SER A 18 0.56 -5.66 26.64
CA SER A 18 0.94 -4.77 25.55
C SER A 18 0.29 -5.32 24.28
N GLN A 19 -0.84 -4.71 23.87
CA GLN A 19 -1.48 -5.05 22.61
C GLN A 19 -0.47 -4.76 21.50
N THR A 20 -0.24 -5.74 20.63
CA THR A 20 0.62 -5.58 19.45
C THR A 20 -0.25 -5.25 18.25
N LEU A 21 0.11 -4.23 17.49
CA LEU A 21 -0.51 -3.92 16.20
C LEU A 21 0.02 -4.90 15.14
N GLN A 22 -0.76 -5.96 14.88
CA GLN A 22 -0.45 -7.01 13.89
C GLN A 22 -1.09 -6.66 12.55
N ILE A 23 -0.29 -6.17 11.60
CA ILE A 23 -0.78 -5.64 10.32
C ILE A 23 -0.62 -6.67 9.23
N MET A 24 -1.69 -6.99 8.53
CA MET A 24 -1.60 -7.80 7.32
C MET A 24 -0.98 -7.01 6.18
N GLY A 25 0.16 -7.50 5.67
CA GLY A 25 0.78 -7.04 4.44
C GLY A 25 0.57 -8.03 3.30
N SER A 26 0.63 -7.56 2.06
CA SER A 26 0.61 -8.45 0.91
C SER A 26 1.88 -9.29 0.88
N HIS A 27 1.75 -10.61 0.66
CA HIS A 27 2.90 -11.47 0.40
C HIS A 27 3.51 -11.23 -1.00
N GLU A 28 2.79 -10.55 -1.88
CA GLU A 28 3.31 -10.08 -3.17
C GLU A 28 4.10 -8.79 -2.99
N THR A 29 5.16 -8.64 -3.79
CA THR A 29 5.91 -7.38 -3.85
C THR A 29 5.02 -6.25 -4.37
N PHE A 30 4.88 -5.19 -3.58
CA PHE A 30 4.02 -4.05 -3.85
C PHE A 30 4.78 -2.74 -3.62
N LEU A 31 5.82 -2.53 -4.44
CA LEU A 31 6.73 -1.39 -4.33
C LEU A 31 6.02 -0.05 -4.59
N PRO A 32 6.38 1.01 -3.86
CA PRO A 32 7.32 1.08 -2.74
C PRO A 32 6.70 0.76 -1.38
N PHE A 33 5.43 0.36 -1.31
CA PHE A 33 4.66 0.21 -0.08
C PHE A 33 5.11 -0.99 0.75
N TYR A 34 5.36 -2.13 0.09
CA TYR A 34 5.86 -3.38 0.67
C TYR A 34 6.87 -4.07 -0.25
N TYR A 35 7.92 -4.65 0.33
CA TYR A 35 8.97 -5.37 -0.40
C TYR A 35 8.72 -6.90 -0.44
N GLY A 36 7.49 -7.31 -0.72
CA GLY A 36 7.13 -8.73 -0.86
C GLY A 36 7.32 -9.52 0.43
N ASN A 37 8.01 -10.66 0.36
CA ASN A 37 8.21 -11.53 1.52
C ASN A 37 9.04 -10.90 2.65
N ASN A 38 9.75 -9.80 2.38
CA ASN A 38 10.44 -9.00 3.38
C ASN A 38 9.56 -7.81 3.77
N LEU A 39 8.57 -8.05 4.61
CA LEU A 39 7.65 -7.02 5.11
C LEU A 39 8.30 -6.03 6.11
N ASN A 40 9.64 -6.04 6.24
CA ASN A 40 10.36 -5.09 7.08
C ASN A 40 10.87 -3.86 6.29
N LYS A 41 10.42 -3.68 5.05
CA LYS A 41 10.81 -2.56 4.17
C LYS A 41 9.62 -2.03 3.40
N GLY A 42 9.61 -0.72 3.19
CA GLY A 42 8.62 -0.01 2.38
C GLY A 42 7.98 1.15 3.12
N VAL A 43 7.29 2.01 2.38
CA VAL A 43 6.66 3.23 2.92
C VAL A 43 5.76 2.94 4.11
N LEU A 44 4.89 1.94 4.00
CA LEU A 44 3.94 1.63 5.08
C LEU A 44 4.65 1.07 6.32
N VAL A 45 5.76 0.37 6.12
CA VAL A 45 6.58 -0.13 7.23
C VAL A 45 7.25 1.01 7.98
N GLU A 46 7.83 1.98 7.27
CA GLU A 46 8.45 3.15 7.89
C GLU A 46 7.44 3.97 8.69
N VAL A 47 6.23 4.18 8.16
CA VAL A 47 5.14 4.87 8.87
C VAL A 47 4.76 4.16 10.16
N ILE A 48 4.68 2.84 10.14
CA ILE A 48 4.35 2.06 11.34
C ILE A 48 5.53 2.00 12.33
N ASN A 49 6.76 2.03 11.86
CA ASN A 49 7.93 2.18 12.75
C ASN A 49 7.90 3.52 13.51
N GLU A 50 7.49 4.61 12.84
CA GLU A 50 7.27 5.90 13.51
C GLU A 50 6.14 5.82 14.53
N PHE A 51 5.02 5.20 14.17
CA PHE A 51 3.91 4.92 15.11
C PHE A 51 4.40 4.18 16.36
N THR A 52 5.12 3.07 16.19
CA THR A 52 5.69 2.29 17.29
C THR A 52 6.61 3.13 18.18
N LYS A 53 7.47 3.94 17.55
CA LYS A 53 8.42 4.80 18.27
C LYS A 53 7.72 5.85 19.13
N GLU A 54 6.63 6.44 18.64
CA GLU A 54 5.93 7.52 19.34
C GLU A 54 4.95 7.02 20.38
N THR A 55 4.24 5.93 20.09
CA THR A 55 3.21 5.40 20.99
C THR A 55 3.75 4.37 22.00
N GLY A 56 4.91 3.76 21.72
CA GLY A 56 5.44 2.63 22.47
C GLY A 56 4.68 1.31 22.25
N ILE A 57 3.69 1.31 21.35
CA ILE A 57 2.91 0.11 20.98
C ILE A 57 3.73 -0.73 20.01
N PRO A 58 4.05 -2.01 20.33
CA PRO A 58 4.76 -2.88 19.40
C PRO A 58 3.92 -3.11 18.14
N SER A 59 4.57 -3.18 16.99
CA SER A 59 3.92 -3.51 15.73
C SER A 59 4.70 -4.56 14.96
N ASP A 60 3.98 -5.36 14.17
CA ASP A 60 4.55 -6.37 13.30
C ASP A 60 3.72 -6.52 12.02
N PHE A 61 4.37 -6.95 10.94
CA PHE A 61 3.72 -7.20 9.67
C PHE A 61 3.56 -8.71 9.42
N TYR A 62 2.33 -9.12 9.20
CA TYR A 62 1.96 -10.50 8.93
C TYR A 62 1.67 -10.70 7.43
N PRO A 63 2.39 -11.58 6.70
CA PRO A 63 2.14 -11.82 5.29
C PRO A 63 0.85 -12.62 5.07
N ALA A 64 -0.13 -12.02 4.39
CA ALA A 64 -1.41 -12.66 4.14
C ALA A 64 -1.81 -12.61 2.67
N ALA A 65 -2.23 -13.73 2.11
CA ALA A 65 -2.90 -13.75 0.83
C ALA A 65 -4.29 -13.12 0.96
N ARG A 66 -4.69 -12.25 0.02
CA ARG A 66 -5.94 -11.49 0.08
C ARG A 66 -7.17 -12.37 0.41
N LYS A 67 -7.25 -13.55 -0.20
CA LYS A 67 -8.37 -14.50 0.02
C LYS A 67 -8.44 -15.07 1.45
N ARG A 68 -7.37 -14.94 2.25
CA ARG A 68 -7.31 -15.44 3.63
C ARG A 68 -7.43 -14.33 4.67
N GLN A 69 -7.39 -13.07 4.27
CA GLN A 69 -7.33 -11.95 5.20
C GLN A 69 -8.49 -11.93 6.19
N ALA A 70 -9.73 -12.20 5.73
CA ALA A 70 -10.89 -12.26 6.62
C ALA A 70 -10.74 -13.35 7.68
N GLN A 71 -10.32 -14.56 7.27
CA GLN A 71 -10.09 -15.69 8.18
C GLN A 71 -8.95 -15.40 9.16
N ASP A 72 -7.86 -14.77 8.69
CA ASP A 72 -6.69 -14.46 9.53
C ASP A 72 -7.04 -13.43 10.61
N LEU A 73 -7.93 -12.46 10.33
CA LEU A 73 -8.50 -11.53 11.32
C LEU A 73 -9.41 -12.25 12.33
N GLU A 74 -10.31 -13.13 11.85
CA GLU A 74 -11.23 -13.88 12.71
C GLU A 74 -10.52 -14.82 13.66
N GLU A 75 -9.42 -15.42 13.22
CA GLU A 75 -8.57 -16.30 14.03
C GLU A 75 -7.54 -15.56 14.89
N GLY A 76 -7.51 -14.22 14.86
CA GLY A 76 -6.64 -13.39 15.68
C GLY A 76 -5.15 -13.46 15.30
N ARG A 77 -4.82 -13.89 14.08
CA ARG A 77 -3.43 -13.86 13.56
C ARG A 77 -2.98 -12.44 13.19
N ALA A 78 -3.95 -11.57 12.89
CA ALA A 78 -3.75 -10.15 12.69
C ALA A 78 -4.94 -9.39 13.25
N ASN A 79 -4.77 -8.08 13.48
CA ASN A 79 -5.84 -7.21 13.95
C ASN A 79 -5.97 -5.93 13.11
N ALA A 80 -5.10 -5.75 12.09
CA ALA A 80 -5.13 -4.57 11.24
C ALA A 80 -4.75 -4.87 9.78
N VAL A 81 -5.16 -3.98 8.86
CA VAL A 81 -4.82 -4.02 7.43
C VAL A 81 -4.84 -2.61 6.83
N PHE A 82 -3.97 -2.33 5.87
CA PHE A 82 -4.11 -1.13 5.04
C PHE A 82 -5.03 -1.40 3.85
N ALA A 83 -6.16 -0.72 3.79
CA ALA A 83 -7.14 -0.86 2.72
C ALA A 83 -8.03 0.39 2.58
N ASN A 84 -8.72 0.49 1.45
CA ASN A 84 -9.91 1.35 1.37
C ASN A 84 -11.07 0.65 2.09
N PRO A 85 -11.95 1.38 2.81
CA PRO A 85 -13.09 0.80 3.52
C PRO A 85 -13.97 -0.13 2.67
N LEU A 86 -14.13 0.17 1.37
CA LEU A 86 -14.92 -0.65 0.43
C LEU A 86 -14.31 -2.05 0.18
N TRP A 87 -13.04 -2.25 0.53
CA TRP A 87 -12.32 -3.51 0.30
C TRP A 87 -11.70 -4.08 1.56
N MET A 88 -12.09 -3.60 2.72
CA MET A 88 -11.69 -4.21 3.99
C MET A 88 -12.18 -5.65 4.06
N PRO A 89 -11.39 -6.59 4.59
CA PRO A 89 -11.77 -8.00 4.65
C PRO A 89 -13.01 -8.27 5.50
N LEU A 90 -13.25 -7.45 6.54
CA LEU A 90 -14.37 -7.53 7.46
C LEU A 90 -14.95 -6.11 7.67
N PRO A 91 -15.61 -5.50 6.66
CA PRO A 91 -15.96 -4.07 6.69
C PRO A 91 -16.83 -3.69 7.89
N ASP A 92 -17.74 -4.58 8.32
CA ASP A 92 -18.66 -4.33 9.46
C ASP A 92 -18.01 -4.53 10.84
N ARG A 93 -16.74 -4.93 10.89
CA ARG A 93 -16.00 -5.25 12.11
C ARG A 93 -14.66 -4.51 12.22
N MET A 94 -14.39 -3.63 11.28
CA MET A 94 -13.15 -2.86 11.23
C MET A 94 -13.42 -1.37 11.30
N HIS A 95 -12.67 -0.68 12.16
CA HIS A 95 -12.63 0.77 12.25
C HIS A 95 -11.56 1.32 11.32
N ALA A 96 -11.89 2.30 10.49
CA ALA A 96 -10.98 2.91 9.52
C ALA A 96 -10.33 4.16 10.10
N VAL A 97 -9.02 4.12 10.32
CA VAL A 97 -8.21 5.25 10.81
C VAL A 97 -7.49 5.93 9.64
N GLY A 98 -7.56 7.23 9.56
CA GLY A 98 -6.91 8.03 8.52
C GLY A 98 -7.88 8.91 7.73
N PRO A 99 -7.63 9.20 6.45
CA PRO A 99 -6.78 8.48 5.48
C PRO A 99 -5.27 8.60 5.75
N VAL A 100 -4.54 7.51 5.55
CA VAL A 100 -3.09 7.45 5.75
C VAL A 100 -2.35 7.96 4.52
N LEU A 101 -2.82 7.56 3.32
CA LEU A 101 -2.30 8.03 2.04
C LEU A 101 -3.38 7.95 0.95
N THR A 102 -3.11 8.57 -0.19
CA THR A 102 -3.94 8.44 -1.40
C THR A 102 -3.30 7.47 -2.37
N TRP A 103 -4.05 6.47 -2.79
CA TRP A 103 -3.70 5.57 -3.88
C TRP A 103 -4.15 6.18 -5.19
N ARG A 104 -3.26 6.27 -6.18
CA ARG A 104 -3.58 6.81 -7.50
C ARG A 104 -2.97 5.93 -8.58
N ASP A 105 -3.82 5.34 -9.42
CA ASP A 105 -3.41 4.63 -10.63
C ASP A 105 -3.55 5.59 -11.82
N ARG A 106 -2.44 5.81 -12.51
CA ARG A 106 -2.31 6.76 -13.63
C ARG A 106 -1.97 6.02 -14.92
N VAL A 107 -2.45 6.55 -16.02
CA VAL A 107 -1.97 6.17 -17.36
C VAL A 107 -0.65 6.86 -17.62
N PHE A 108 0.39 6.12 -17.96
CA PHE A 108 1.65 6.64 -18.47
C PHE A 108 1.75 6.32 -19.95
N ALA A 109 2.28 7.24 -20.76
CA ALA A 109 2.36 7.13 -22.21
C ALA A 109 3.81 7.16 -22.71
N GLN A 110 4.08 6.52 -23.84
CA GLN A 110 5.36 6.68 -24.52
C GLN A 110 5.57 8.14 -24.96
N PRO A 111 6.82 8.65 -24.97
CA PRO A 111 7.11 9.98 -25.46
C PRO A 111 6.50 10.25 -26.84
N GLY A 112 5.79 11.36 -26.98
CA GLY A 112 5.05 11.72 -28.19
C GLY A 112 3.60 11.22 -28.25
N LYS A 113 3.17 10.41 -27.30
CA LYS A 113 1.75 10.06 -27.09
C LYS A 113 1.21 10.93 -25.98
N ASN A 114 0.32 11.86 -26.28
CA ASN A 114 -0.25 12.81 -25.33
C ASN A 114 -1.78 12.70 -25.34
N PRO A 115 -2.37 11.65 -24.76
CA PRO A 115 -3.81 11.51 -24.71
C PRO A 115 -4.41 12.52 -23.72
N ASP A 116 -5.44 13.24 -24.13
CA ASP A 116 -6.20 14.17 -23.29
C ASP A 116 -7.36 13.45 -22.58
N SER A 117 -7.79 12.31 -23.12
CA SER A 117 -8.90 11.50 -22.59
C SER A 117 -8.67 10.00 -22.81
N PHE A 118 -9.48 9.17 -22.14
CA PHE A 118 -9.46 7.72 -22.42
C PHE A 118 -9.88 7.37 -23.84
N ASP A 119 -10.62 8.25 -24.51
CA ASP A 119 -11.07 8.04 -25.89
C ASP A 119 -9.93 8.22 -26.90
N ASP A 120 -8.86 8.90 -26.53
CA ASP A 120 -7.66 9.10 -27.37
C ASP A 120 -6.67 7.92 -27.27
N LEU A 121 -6.93 6.94 -26.41
CA LEU A 121 -6.06 5.78 -26.26
C LEU A 121 -6.23 4.82 -27.44
N GLU A 122 -5.17 4.62 -28.21
CA GLU A 122 -5.07 3.70 -29.34
C GLU A 122 -3.74 2.95 -29.37
N GLY A 123 -3.72 1.72 -29.86
CA GLY A 123 -2.53 0.88 -29.90
C GLY A 123 -2.42 -0.07 -28.70
N GLY A 124 -1.23 -0.24 -28.12
CA GLY A 124 -0.99 -1.21 -27.05
C GLY A 124 -1.04 -0.60 -25.65
N ILE A 125 -1.70 -1.28 -24.70
CA ILE A 125 -1.68 -0.92 -23.29
C ILE A 125 -1.22 -2.09 -22.42
N CYS A 126 -0.21 -1.86 -21.58
CA CYS A 126 0.28 -2.81 -20.59
C CYS A 126 -0.54 -2.70 -19.31
N LEU A 127 -1.14 -3.80 -18.88
CA LEU A 127 -2.00 -3.88 -17.70
C LEU A 127 -1.58 -5.05 -16.80
N ARG A 128 -1.81 -4.93 -15.51
CA ARG A 128 -1.59 -6.03 -14.56
C ARG A 128 -2.74 -7.02 -14.66
N ARG A 129 -2.40 -8.29 -14.76
CA ARG A 129 -3.37 -9.37 -14.82
C ARG A 129 -4.20 -9.42 -13.52
N TRP A 130 -5.52 -9.65 -13.66
CA TRP A 130 -6.49 -9.71 -12.55
C TRP A 130 -6.68 -8.42 -11.74
N PHE A 131 -6.10 -7.29 -12.16
CA PHE A 131 -6.44 -5.99 -11.60
C PHE A 131 -7.74 -5.47 -12.18
N VAL A 132 -8.46 -4.69 -11.36
CA VAL A 132 -9.69 -4.00 -11.76
C VAL A 132 -9.30 -2.59 -12.19
N TYR A 133 -9.75 -2.20 -13.36
CA TYR A 133 -9.54 -0.88 -13.96
C TYR A 133 -10.88 -0.16 -14.10
N SER A 134 -10.85 1.14 -14.36
CA SER A 134 -12.05 1.94 -14.56
C SER A 134 -12.93 1.41 -15.70
N ASP A 135 -14.22 1.73 -15.66
CA ASP A 135 -15.12 1.37 -16.74
C ASP A 135 -14.83 2.15 -18.01
N GLN A 136 -14.22 3.35 -17.90
CA GLN A 136 -13.75 4.12 -19.04
C GLN A 136 -12.68 3.36 -19.81
N LEU A 137 -11.64 2.89 -19.10
CA LEU A 137 -10.57 2.10 -19.72
C LEU A 137 -11.08 0.76 -20.26
N LYS A 138 -11.95 0.06 -19.51
CA LYS A 138 -12.53 -1.22 -19.95
C LYS A 138 -13.28 -1.11 -21.27
N ARG A 139 -14.01 -0.01 -21.50
CA ARG A 139 -14.74 0.21 -22.77
C ARG A 139 -13.83 0.36 -23.98
N ARG A 140 -12.59 0.85 -23.77
CA ARG A 140 -11.61 1.02 -24.84
C ARG A 140 -10.89 -0.28 -25.22
N ILE A 141 -10.72 -1.18 -24.22
CA ILE A 141 -10.04 -2.46 -24.47
C ILE A 141 -10.86 -3.33 -25.40
N GLY A 142 -10.21 -3.79 -26.48
CA GLY A 142 -10.84 -4.63 -27.51
C GLY A 142 -11.48 -3.86 -28.67
N THR A 143 -11.46 -2.52 -28.64
CA THR A 143 -11.74 -1.65 -29.79
C THR A 143 -10.41 -1.25 -30.46
N ASP A 144 -9.94 -0.02 -30.22
CA ASP A 144 -8.69 0.51 -30.77
C ASP A 144 -7.50 0.29 -29.81
N LEU A 145 -7.77 -0.23 -28.59
CA LEU A 145 -6.78 -0.46 -27.54
C LEU A 145 -6.56 -1.95 -27.30
N VAL A 146 -5.35 -2.43 -27.59
CA VAL A 146 -4.94 -3.84 -27.40
C VAL A 146 -4.31 -4.04 -26.04
N ARG A 147 -4.90 -4.92 -25.22
CA ARG A 147 -4.40 -5.24 -23.89
C ARG A 147 -3.23 -6.21 -23.92
N HIS A 148 -2.15 -5.87 -23.23
CA HIS A 148 -0.99 -6.73 -22.95
C HIS A 148 -0.88 -7.00 -21.44
N ASP A 149 -1.06 -8.23 -21.03
CA ASP A 149 -1.05 -8.61 -19.64
C ASP A 149 0.36 -8.82 -19.08
N ALA A 150 0.61 -8.27 -17.88
CA ALA A 150 1.79 -8.52 -17.08
C ALA A 150 1.39 -9.14 -15.72
N TYR A 151 2.26 -9.95 -15.14
CA TYR A 151 2.00 -10.59 -13.84
C TYR A 151 2.31 -9.67 -12.64
N ASN A 152 3.25 -8.73 -12.80
CA ASN A 152 3.64 -7.80 -11.74
C ASN A 152 4.04 -6.44 -12.34
N ALA A 153 4.22 -5.44 -11.45
CA ALA A 153 4.54 -4.07 -11.85
C ALA A 153 5.88 -3.96 -12.58
N GLN A 154 6.91 -4.72 -12.16
CA GLN A 154 8.24 -4.66 -12.78
C GLN A 154 8.21 -5.22 -14.20
N GLN A 155 7.52 -6.34 -14.43
CA GLN A 155 7.33 -6.88 -15.78
C GLN A 155 6.56 -5.89 -16.65
N MET A 156 5.50 -5.30 -16.11
CA MET A 156 4.66 -4.32 -16.81
C MET A 156 5.48 -3.11 -17.24
N LEU A 157 6.28 -2.53 -16.33
CA LEU A 157 7.16 -1.42 -16.64
C LEU A 157 8.25 -1.80 -17.67
N ARG A 158 8.89 -2.97 -17.55
CA ARG A 158 9.86 -3.44 -18.57
C ARG A 158 9.24 -3.58 -19.95
N MET A 159 8.01 -4.10 -20.05
CA MET A 159 7.30 -4.20 -21.34
C MET A 159 7.06 -2.80 -21.93
N PHE A 160 6.63 -1.86 -21.10
CA PHE A 160 6.38 -0.48 -21.49
C PHE A 160 7.69 0.23 -21.95
N LEU A 161 8.74 0.18 -21.15
CA LEU A 161 10.03 0.81 -21.50
C LEU A 161 10.68 0.21 -22.76
N ARG A 162 10.44 -1.08 -23.05
CA ARG A 162 10.83 -1.74 -24.31
C ARG A 162 9.87 -1.47 -25.47
N LYS A 163 8.97 -0.49 -25.34
CA LYS A 163 8.00 -0.06 -26.37
C LYS A 163 7.10 -1.19 -26.88
N ARG A 164 6.81 -2.18 -26.04
CA ARG A 164 5.84 -3.24 -26.36
C ARG A 164 4.39 -2.77 -26.17
N CYS A 165 4.20 -1.65 -25.49
CA CYS A 165 2.93 -0.99 -25.27
C CYS A 165 3.15 0.51 -25.41
N ASP A 166 2.15 1.19 -25.95
CA ASP A 166 2.11 2.65 -26.04
C ASP A 166 1.80 3.29 -24.69
N TYR A 167 1.03 2.57 -23.86
CA TYR A 167 0.58 3.01 -22.55
C TYR A 167 0.80 1.95 -21.48
N VAL A 168 0.85 2.40 -20.24
CA VAL A 168 0.81 1.53 -19.05
C VAL A 168 -0.05 2.17 -17.96
N VAL A 169 -0.89 1.39 -17.27
CA VAL A 169 -1.59 1.85 -16.07
C VAL A 169 -0.91 1.30 -14.84
N MET A 170 -0.42 2.19 -13.99
CA MET A 170 0.33 1.81 -12.80
C MET A 170 0.09 2.82 -11.68
N ASN A 171 0.21 2.36 -10.43
CA ASN A 171 0.25 3.28 -9.30
C ASN A 171 1.39 4.30 -9.49
N GLU A 172 1.08 5.58 -9.29
CA GLU A 172 1.99 6.68 -9.57
C GLU A 172 3.30 6.57 -8.77
N MET A 173 3.22 6.23 -7.50
CA MET A 173 4.41 6.07 -6.66
C MET A 173 5.22 4.83 -7.03
N THR A 174 4.55 3.75 -7.47
CA THR A 174 5.24 2.56 -8.00
C THR A 174 6.01 2.90 -9.28
N PHE A 175 5.40 3.63 -10.19
CA PHE A 175 6.07 4.06 -11.43
C PHE A 175 7.28 4.93 -11.13
N ARG A 176 7.11 5.98 -10.32
CA ARG A 176 8.20 6.88 -9.90
C ARG A 176 9.33 6.14 -9.20
N PHE A 177 9.01 5.27 -8.24
CA PHE A 177 10.03 4.50 -7.52
C PHE A 177 10.84 3.59 -8.45
N LEU A 178 10.18 2.86 -9.34
CA LEU A 178 10.86 1.93 -10.25
C LEU A 178 11.68 2.66 -11.32
N THR A 179 11.23 3.83 -11.80
CA THR A 179 11.97 4.65 -12.76
C THR A 179 13.19 5.32 -12.13
N LEU A 180 13.07 5.81 -10.88
CA LEU A 180 14.21 6.33 -10.13
C LEU A 180 15.33 5.30 -9.96
N GLN A 181 14.98 4.02 -9.72
CA GLN A 181 15.97 2.94 -9.61
C GLN A 181 16.70 2.65 -10.94
N GLY A 182 16.08 2.95 -12.08
CA GLY A 182 16.63 2.80 -13.41
C GLY A 182 17.23 4.08 -13.99
N GLU A 183 17.35 5.16 -13.18
CA GLU A 183 17.81 6.49 -13.63
C GLU A 183 16.98 7.06 -14.79
N ILE A 184 15.68 6.71 -14.84
CA ILE A 184 14.75 7.13 -15.88
C ILE A 184 13.92 8.30 -15.34
N ASP A 185 13.84 9.39 -16.09
CA ASP A 185 12.98 10.52 -15.74
C ASP A 185 11.50 10.17 -15.96
N PRO A 186 10.70 10.05 -14.88
CA PRO A 186 9.29 9.68 -14.99
C PRO A 186 8.44 10.75 -15.70
N ALA A 187 8.87 12.01 -15.71
CA ALA A 187 8.11 13.11 -16.29
C ALA A 187 7.91 12.96 -17.81
N GLN A 188 8.83 12.27 -18.50
CA GLN A 188 8.75 12.03 -19.94
C GLN A 188 7.57 11.13 -20.35
N TYR A 189 6.99 10.40 -19.40
CA TYR A 189 5.91 9.43 -19.63
C TYR A 189 4.59 9.84 -19.00
N SER A 190 4.58 10.94 -18.24
CA SER A 190 3.42 11.38 -17.45
C SER A 190 2.28 11.85 -18.33
N THR A 191 1.05 11.50 -17.99
CA THR A 191 -0.18 12.08 -18.54
C THR A 191 -1.04 12.62 -17.40
N GLU A 192 -2.12 13.33 -17.71
CA GLU A 192 -3.11 13.76 -16.72
C GLU A 192 -4.22 12.72 -16.48
N LEU A 193 -4.18 11.58 -17.20
CA LEU A 193 -5.21 10.56 -17.09
C LEU A 193 -5.06 9.70 -15.85
N ILE A 194 -6.02 9.79 -14.95
CA ILE A 194 -6.13 8.99 -13.74
C ILE A 194 -7.17 7.90 -13.97
N ASP A 195 -6.75 6.63 -13.93
CA ASP A 195 -7.66 5.48 -14.04
C ASP A 195 -8.45 5.29 -12.75
N ALA A 196 -7.79 5.47 -11.60
CA ALA A 196 -8.42 5.31 -10.31
C ALA A 196 -7.69 6.12 -9.22
N GLU A 197 -8.46 6.67 -8.29
CA GLU A 197 -7.96 7.34 -7.10
C GLU A 197 -8.84 7.03 -5.90
N TRP A 198 -8.23 6.65 -4.78
CA TRP A 198 -8.93 6.40 -3.52
C TRP A 198 -8.02 6.57 -2.31
N PRO A 199 -8.61 6.99 -1.16
CA PRO A 199 -7.89 7.03 0.10
C PRO A 199 -7.66 5.62 0.64
N VAL A 200 -6.50 5.42 1.27
CA VAL A 200 -6.13 4.20 2.01
C VAL A 200 -6.14 4.51 3.50
N TYR A 201 -6.75 3.64 4.27
CA TYR A 201 -6.89 3.73 5.71
C TYR A 201 -6.16 2.57 6.39
N LEU A 202 -5.79 2.76 7.65
CA LEU A 202 -5.45 1.67 8.54
C LEU A 202 -6.76 1.15 9.16
N GLY A 203 -7.25 0.01 8.66
CA GLY A 203 -8.37 -0.69 9.26
C GLY A 203 -7.90 -1.50 10.45
N ILE A 204 -8.53 -1.32 11.63
CA ILE A 204 -8.23 -2.04 12.87
C ILE A 204 -9.52 -2.72 13.34
N LEU A 205 -9.44 -3.95 13.87
CA LEU A 205 -10.63 -4.62 14.42
C LEU A 205 -11.25 -3.77 15.52
N GLU A 206 -12.59 -3.62 15.50
CA GLU A 206 -13.32 -2.77 16.47
C GLU A 206 -13.16 -3.21 17.93
N THR A 207 -12.76 -4.45 18.17
CA THR A 207 -12.46 -4.98 19.49
C THR A 207 -11.16 -4.39 20.09
N GLU A 208 -10.28 -3.82 19.25
CA GLU A 208 -8.96 -3.32 19.61
C GLU A 208 -9.00 -1.82 19.95
N ARG A 209 -9.84 -1.41 20.89
CA ARG A 209 -10.13 0.00 21.21
C ARG A 209 -8.90 0.85 21.50
N ALA A 210 -7.95 0.33 22.29
CA ALA A 210 -6.74 1.08 22.64
C ALA A 210 -5.82 1.29 21.42
N LEU A 211 -5.77 0.33 20.50
CA LEU A 211 -5.03 0.48 19.24
C LEU A 211 -5.69 1.52 18.33
N ILE A 212 -7.02 1.54 18.26
CA ILE A 212 -7.79 2.53 17.48
C ILE A 212 -7.49 3.94 18.02
N GLU A 213 -7.66 4.19 19.33
CA GLU A 213 -7.42 5.49 19.95
C GLU A 213 -5.98 5.99 19.72
N ALA A 214 -4.99 5.10 19.87
CA ALA A 214 -3.60 5.44 19.63
C ALA A 214 -3.34 5.76 18.14
N ALA A 215 -3.91 4.99 17.22
CA ALA A 215 -3.76 5.20 15.78
C ALA A 215 -4.49 6.48 15.34
N GLU A 216 -5.69 6.76 15.81
CA GLU A 216 -6.41 8.02 15.54
C GLU A 216 -5.59 9.23 15.99
N THR A 217 -5.01 9.17 17.20
CA THR A 217 -4.15 10.24 17.73
C THR A 217 -2.91 10.42 16.86
N PHE A 218 -2.27 9.33 16.44
CA PHE A 218 -1.07 9.39 15.61
C PHE A 218 -1.34 9.94 14.20
N PHE A 219 -2.46 9.57 13.57
CA PHE A 219 -2.80 9.98 12.21
C PHE A 219 -3.66 11.24 12.13
N ALA A 220 -4.11 11.85 13.25
CA ALA A 220 -5.05 12.99 13.28
C ALA A 220 -4.62 14.15 12.36
N ASP A 221 -3.32 14.51 12.39
CA ASP A 221 -2.77 15.63 11.62
C ASP A 221 -1.64 15.19 10.67
N ARG A 222 -1.61 13.89 10.32
CA ARG A 222 -0.55 13.30 9.48
C ARG A 222 -1.08 12.80 8.16
N THR A 223 -0.51 13.33 7.11
CA THR A 223 -0.59 12.74 5.77
C THR A 223 0.79 12.21 5.40
N VAL A 224 0.86 10.96 4.97
CA VAL A 224 2.11 10.33 4.55
C VAL A 224 2.54 10.91 3.20
N ASP A 225 3.63 11.65 3.19
CA ASP A 225 4.26 12.11 1.96
C ASP A 225 5.13 10.98 1.39
N VAL A 226 4.49 10.13 0.60
CA VAL A 226 5.14 8.98 -0.05
C VAL A 226 6.28 9.44 -0.97
N GLU A 227 6.11 10.56 -1.68
CA GLU A 227 7.09 11.08 -2.62
C GLU A 227 8.40 11.48 -1.90
N ALA A 228 8.30 12.17 -0.77
CA ALA A 228 9.47 12.54 0.03
C ALA A 228 10.20 11.34 0.66
N MET A 229 9.54 10.18 0.73
CA MET A 229 10.13 8.93 1.24
C MET A 229 10.86 8.13 0.17
N LEU A 230 10.47 8.23 -1.12
CA LEU A 230 11.01 7.40 -2.20
C LEU A 230 12.56 7.39 -2.28
N PRO A 231 13.27 8.54 -2.19
CA PRO A 231 14.73 8.56 -2.29
C PRO A 231 15.45 7.88 -1.10
N LYS A 232 14.75 7.71 0.02
CA LYS A 232 15.29 7.13 1.25
C LYS A 232 15.13 5.61 1.31
N LEU A 233 14.25 5.07 0.45
CA LEU A 233 13.97 3.65 0.43
C LEU A 233 15.13 2.88 -0.23
N PRO A 234 15.52 1.72 0.31
CA PRO A 234 16.53 0.89 -0.33
C PRO A 234 16.03 0.42 -1.69
N PRO A 235 16.94 0.20 -2.67
CA PRO A 235 16.56 -0.41 -3.92
C PRO A 235 15.94 -1.80 -3.68
N PRO A 236 15.03 -2.25 -4.54
CA PRO A 236 14.53 -3.61 -4.48
C PRO A 236 15.67 -4.61 -4.64
N ASP A 237 15.53 -5.79 -4.03
CA ASP A 237 16.54 -6.85 -4.18
C ASP A 237 16.79 -7.14 -5.68
N ARG A 238 18.01 -7.56 -6.05
CA ARG A 238 18.46 -7.72 -7.45
C ARG A 238 17.52 -8.53 -8.34
N THR A 239 16.74 -9.44 -7.77
CA THR A 239 15.69 -10.19 -8.47
C THR A 239 14.52 -9.32 -8.95
N VAL A 240 14.42 -8.09 -8.44
CA VAL A 240 13.35 -7.13 -8.72
C VAL A 240 13.87 -5.93 -9.52
N SER A 241 15.21 -5.79 -9.68
CA SER A 241 15.82 -4.69 -10.44
C SER A 241 15.40 -4.73 -11.91
N ILE A 242 15.10 -3.56 -12.45
CA ILE A 242 14.87 -3.39 -13.89
C ILE A 242 16.26 -3.30 -14.53
N GLN A 243 16.82 -4.43 -14.96
CA GLN A 243 17.93 -4.40 -15.90
C GLN A 243 17.34 -4.16 -17.29
N LEU A 244 17.54 -2.96 -17.79
CA LEU A 244 17.40 -2.68 -19.22
C LEU A 244 18.69 -3.25 -19.83
N ASP A 245 18.70 -4.55 -20.15
CA ASP A 245 19.76 -5.10 -21.00
C ASP A 245 19.71 -4.36 -22.34
N GLU A 246 20.81 -3.74 -22.71
CA GLU A 246 21.01 -3.04 -23.98
C GLU A 246 20.76 -3.94 -25.21
#